data_5861de81f0866b0103900d23303fdf7a
#
_entry.id   5861de81f0866b0103900d23303fdf7a
#
_cell.length_a   1.000
_cell.length_b   1.000
_cell.length_c   1.000
_cell.angle_alpha   90.00
_cell.angle_beta   90.00
_cell.angle_gamma   90.00
#
_symmetry.space_group_name_H-M   'P 1'
#
loop_
_entity.id
_entity.type
_entity.pdbx_description
1 polymer ?
#
loop_
_entity_poly.entity_id
_entity_poly.type
_entity_poly.pdbx_seq_one_letter_code
_entity_poly.pdbx_strand_id
1 'polypeptide(L)'
;GKQVTIGYSENFNTDFGWDHFAEYLEDLFSPGLSVNVAPLVPHGSIRLAVMGYEARPPTKAELEKMKAYVDEAMSAGAAGFSTGLEYSPGQHADKNELIALCSVAASHGGIYASHIRNRADTFMESVVESLNIIRKAGCPGQLSHLAPRPYANEKFDQVLETIYQARDQESLEIGIDTFPDVWAPGPVVTLLPPWVYEDTPDRVLDRLNSPDVVNQCRETFQNPTNYLLRLGGFESFYLTCSKSYPELVGRNFQEISEIFGVDHTETIFKLVLADGSDFYNVMLRHIYATPEDLQQLLLQPICSIESDGVTTAPYGPLKDFVFNRSSYCYTIRFLKEYVIDQKLFTLEEGIRKMTSLPANSARLKGRGQLLEDYAADILIFSLEDLKDNTTDDKPSAYPDGIELVMVNGSIVLEQGTHSQALPGQMLPN
;
A
#
# COMPACT_ATOMS: atom_id res chain seq x y z
N GLY A 1 -22.38 4.67 1.93
CA GLY A 1 -22.37 3.82 3.13
C GLY A 1 -20.99 3.80 3.74
N LYS A 2 -20.87 3.92 5.06
CA LYS A 2 -19.59 3.85 5.78
C LYS A 2 -18.93 2.52 5.45
N GLN A 3 -17.78 2.56 4.79
CA GLN A 3 -16.95 1.40 4.53
C GLN A 3 -15.93 1.24 5.64
N VAL A 4 -15.58 -0.01 5.91
CA VAL A 4 -14.45 -0.31 6.79
C VAL A 4 -13.17 0.05 6.05
N THR A 5 -12.40 0.95 6.63
CA THR A 5 -11.16 1.44 6.03
C THR A 5 -10.05 1.34 7.07
N ILE A 6 -8.87 0.89 6.65
CA ILE A 6 -7.67 0.87 7.50
C ILE A 6 -7.41 2.28 8.04
N GLY A 7 -7.15 2.39 9.35
CA GLY A 7 -6.92 3.66 10.04
C GLY A 7 -8.18 4.43 10.41
N TYR A 8 -9.36 4.00 9.96
CA TYR A 8 -10.62 4.64 10.35
C TYR A 8 -11.14 4.09 11.67
N SER A 9 -11.62 4.98 12.53
CA SER A 9 -12.41 4.65 13.71
C SER A 9 -13.62 5.56 13.78
N GLU A 10 -14.77 5.02 14.18
CA GLU A 10 -15.99 5.82 14.41
C GLU A 10 -15.79 6.95 15.43
N ASN A 11 -14.76 6.83 16.28
CA ASN A 11 -14.39 7.84 17.25
C ASN A 11 -13.79 9.12 16.65
N PHE A 12 -13.37 9.11 15.37
CA PHE A 12 -12.75 10.29 14.73
C PHE A 12 -13.79 11.25 14.15
N ASN A 13 -15.08 10.89 14.19
CA ASN A 13 -16.18 11.71 13.68
C ASN A 13 -15.93 12.20 12.22
N THR A 14 -15.25 11.36 11.43
CA THR A 14 -14.96 11.66 10.02
C THR A 14 -16.22 11.37 9.20
N ASP A 15 -16.69 12.36 8.48
CA ASP A 15 -17.79 12.18 7.54
C ASP A 15 -17.21 11.77 6.18
N PHE A 16 -17.45 10.52 5.76
CA PHE A 16 -17.12 10.01 4.42
C PHE A 16 -18.30 10.18 3.47
N GLY A 17 -18.93 11.36 3.51
CA GLY A 17 -20.13 11.68 2.74
C GLY A 17 -19.89 12.00 1.27
N TRP A 18 -18.67 11.79 0.75
CA TRP A 18 -18.35 12.10 -0.64
C TRP A 18 -19.02 11.14 -1.60
N ASP A 19 -19.77 11.68 -2.54
CA ASP A 19 -20.33 10.96 -3.69
C ASP A 19 -19.44 11.11 -4.94
N HIS A 20 -18.60 12.16 -4.97
CA HIS A 20 -17.70 12.52 -6.05
C HIS A 20 -16.24 12.64 -5.59
N PHE A 21 -15.32 12.30 -6.50
CA PHE A 21 -13.88 12.40 -6.20
C PHE A 21 -13.43 13.84 -5.96
N ALA A 22 -14.06 14.79 -6.62
CA ALA A 22 -13.80 16.22 -6.42
C ALA A 22 -14.08 16.67 -4.98
N GLU A 23 -15.15 16.18 -4.35
CA GLU A 23 -15.50 16.47 -2.96
C GLU A 23 -14.44 15.92 -1.98
N TYR A 24 -13.94 14.69 -2.24
CA TYR A 24 -12.81 14.13 -1.50
C TYR A 24 -11.57 15.02 -1.62
N LEU A 25 -11.24 15.48 -2.81
CA LEU A 25 -10.08 16.37 -3.03
C LEU A 25 -10.26 17.72 -2.32
N GLU A 26 -11.46 18.31 -2.35
CA GLU A 26 -11.75 19.55 -1.63
C GLU A 26 -11.51 19.38 -0.12
N ASP A 27 -12.04 18.33 0.48
CA ASP A 27 -11.83 18.01 1.89
C ASP A 27 -10.36 17.74 2.23
N LEU A 28 -9.64 17.02 1.35
CA LEU A 28 -8.22 16.71 1.53
C LEU A 28 -7.36 17.99 1.54
N PHE A 29 -7.65 18.95 0.66
CA PHE A 29 -6.84 20.15 0.49
C PHE A 29 -7.34 21.35 1.30
N SER A 30 -8.59 21.36 1.79
CA SER A 30 -9.17 22.49 2.52
C SER A 30 -8.38 22.90 3.77
N PRO A 31 -7.82 21.99 4.60
CA PRO A 31 -7.01 22.37 5.76
C PRO A 31 -5.59 22.84 5.36
N GLY A 32 -5.18 22.68 4.11
CA GLY A 32 -3.83 22.84 3.64
C GLY A 32 -2.96 21.62 3.95
N LEU A 33 -1.94 21.38 3.12
CA LEU A 33 -0.99 20.28 3.25
C LEU A 33 0.44 20.80 3.22
N SER A 34 1.33 20.14 3.98
CA SER A 34 2.78 20.44 3.92
C SER A 34 3.47 19.76 2.75
N VAL A 35 2.82 18.78 2.11
CA VAL A 35 3.37 17.96 1.03
C VAL A 35 2.48 18.01 -0.20
N ASN A 36 3.08 17.79 -1.37
CA ASN A 36 2.32 17.63 -2.61
C ASN A 36 1.66 16.24 -2.67
N VAL A 37 0.54 16.15 -3.37
CA VAL A 37 -0.22 14.90 -3.56
C VAL A 37 -0.59 14.72 -5.03
N ALA A 38 -0.30 13.55 -5.57
CA ALA A 38 -0.78 13.09 -6.88
C ALA A 38 -1.73 11.91 -6.67
N PRO A 39 -3.03 12.13 -6.53
CA PRO A 39 -3.98 11.10 -6.13
C PRO A 39 -4.29 10.16 -7.30
N LEU A 40 -4.45 8.86 -7.00
CA LEU A 40 -4.92 7.85 -7.94
C LEU A 40 -6.37 7.46 -7.64
N VAL A 41 -7.15 7.18 -8.68
CA VAL A 41 -8.52 6.69 -8.55
C VAL A 41 -8.52 5.23 -8.12
N PRO A 42 -9.03 4.85 -6.95
CA PRO A 42 -8.97 3.48 -6.46
C PRO A 42 -10.09 2.61 -7.05
N HIS A 43 -9.72 1.56 -7.79
CA HIS A 43 -10.66 0.58 -8.36
C HIS A 43 -11.61 -0.02 -7.33
N GLY A 44 -11.08 -0.45 -6.17
CA GLY A 44 -11.88 -1.08 -5.13
C GLY A 44 -13.03 -0.20 -4.65
N SER A 45 -12.80 1.10 -4.46
CA SER A 45 -13.82 2.06 -4.03
C SER A 45 -14.91 2.24 -5.10
N ILE A 46 -14.51 2.33 -6.38
CA ILE A 46 -15.48 2.43 -7.48
C ILE A 46 -16.33 1.16 -7.57
N ARG A 47 -15.70 -0.02 -7.48
CA ARG A 47 -16.41 -1.30 -7.53
C ARG A 47 -17.41 -1.43 -6.38
N LEU A 48 -17.01 -1.07 -5.16
CA LEU A 48 -17.88 -1.05 -3.99
C LEU A 48 -19.06 -0.07 -4.14
N ALA A 49 -18.82 1.12 -4.70
CA ALA A 49 -19.86 2.11 -4.93
C ALA A 49 -20.92 1.67 -5.95
N VAL A 50 -20.55 0.82 -6.91
CA VAL A 50 -21.45 0.38 -8.00
C VAL A 50 -22.04 -1.00 -7.75
N MET A 51 -21.25 -1.93 -7.19
CA MET A 51 -21.60 -3.36 -7.08
C MET A 51 -21.61 -3.88 -5.63
N GLY A 52 -21.09 -3.10 -4.66
CA GLY A 52 -20.86 -3.66 -3.32
C GLY A 52 -19.81 -4.77 -3.36
N TYR A 53 -20.02 -5.81 -2.56
CA TYR A 53 -19.12 -6.98 -2.46
C TYR A 53 -19.46 -8.11 -3.44
N GLU A 54 -20.24 -7.83 -4.50
CA GLU A 54 -20.66 -8.85 -5.46
C GLU A 54 -19.46 -9.51 -6.17
N ALA A 55 -19.33 -10.83 -5.98
CA ALA A 55 -18.21 -11.62 -6.53
C ALA A 55 -18.51 -12.11 -7.97
N ARG A 56 -18.82 -11.17 -8.87
CA ARG A 56 -19.14 -11.42 -10.29
C ARG A 56 -18.62 -10.31 -11.18
N PRO A 57 -18.47 -10.53 -12.48
CA PRO A 57 -18.21 -9.45 -13.43
C PRO A 57 -19.35 -8.41 -13.42
N PRO A 58 -19.07 -7.13 -13.75
CA PRO A 58 -20.10 -6.11 -13.87
C PRO A 58 -21.00 -6.36 -15.07
N THR A 59 -22.27 -6.01 -14.95
CA THR A 59 -23.14 -5.84 -16.12
C THR A 59 -22.66 -4.67 -16.96
N LYS A 60 -23.14 -4.58 -18.23
CA LYS A 60 -22.81 -3.45 -19.08
C LYS A 60 -23.17 -2.10 -18.46
N ALA A 61 -24.30 -2.00 -17.76
CA ALA A 61 -24.75 -0.76 -17.12
C ALA A 61 -23.85 -0.40 -15.92
N GLU A 62 -23.43 -1.37 -15.12
CA GLU A 62 -22.50 -1.18 -14.00
C GLU A 62 -21.13 -0.75 -14.50
N LEU A 63 -20.61 -1.39 -15.57
CA LEU A 63 -19.32 -1.01 -16.15
C LEU A 63 -19.33 0.43 -16.70
N GLU A 64 -20.40 0.84 -17.37
CA GLU A 64 -20.52 2.24 -17.84
C GLU A 64 -20.60 3.24 -16.68
N LYS A 65 -21.25 2.86 -15.58
CA LYS A 65 -21.26 3.68 -14.34
C LYS A 65 -19.86 3.78 -13.71
N MET A 66 -19.11 2.67 -13.64
CA MET A 66 -17.73 2.68 -13.15
C MET A 66 -16.84 3.57 -14.02
N LYS A 67 -16.96 3.47 -15.34
CA LYS A 67 -16.22 4.32 -16.30
C LYS A 67 -16.52 5.81 -16.09
N ALA A 68 -17.78 6.16 -15.81
CA ALA A 68 -18.16 7.53 -15.53
C ALA A 68 -17.52 8.07 -14.23
N TYR A 69 -17.36 7.24 -13.19
CA TYR A 69 -16.63 7.62 -11.98
C TYR A 69 -15.12 7.80 -12.23
N VAL A 70 -14.50 6.96 -13.06
CA VAL A 70 -13.08 7.15 -13.44
C VAL A 70 -12.92 8.45 -14.23
N ASP A 71 -13.78 8.70 -15.21
CA ASP A 71 -13.75 9.90 -16.06
C ASP A 71 -13.93 11.19 -15.24
N GLU A 72 -14.88 11.19 -14.30
CA GLU A 72 -15.09 12.28 -13.36
C GLU A 72 -13.86 12.55 -12.50
N ALA A 73 -13.29 11.50 -11.88
CA ALA A 73 -12.13 11.61 -11.01
C ALA A 73 -10.87 12.09 -11.76
N MET A 74 -10.66 11.60 -12.97
CA MET A 74 -9.57 12.06 -13.84
C MET A 74 -9.77 13.53 -14.26
N SER A 75 -11.01 13.94 -14.54
CA SER A 75 -11.35 15.34 -14.83
C SER A 75 -11.17 16.25 -13.61
N ALA A 76 -11.33 15.72 -12.40
CA ALA A 76 -11.08 16.43 -11.14
C ALA A 76 -9.58 16.57 -10.83
N GLY A 77 -8.67 15.90 -11.56
CA GLY A 77 -7.22 16.03 -11.42
C GLY A 77 -6.52 14.80 -10.82
N ALA A 78 -7.15 13.63 -10.82
CA ALA A 78 -6.45 12.40 -10.46
C ALA A 78 -5.28 12.14 -11.43
N ALA A 79 -4.17 11.62 -10.90
CA ALA A 79 -2.96 11.33 -11.67
C ALA A 79 -3.03 9.99 -12.42
N GLY A 80 -4.01 9.15 -12.12
CA GLY A 80 -4.17 7.85 -12.75
C GLY A 80 -5.15 6.95 -12.02
N PHE A 81 -5.09 5.67 -12.32
CA PHE A 81 -5.97 4.63 -11.81
C PHE A 81 -5.19 3.56 -11.07
N SER A 82 -5.65 3.13 -9.90
CA SER A 82 -4.98 2.09 -9.10
C SER A 82 -5.86 0.89 -8.82
N THR A 83 -5.23 -0.28 -8.71
CA THR A 83 -5.88 -1.54 -8.36
C THR A 83 -5.18 -2.27 -7.22
N GLY A 84 -5.98 -2.93 -6.35
CA GLY A 84 -5.50 -3.92 -5.38
C GLY A 84 -6.20 -5.25 -5.69
N LEU A 85 -5.55 -6.11 -6.47
CA LEU A 85 -6.18 -7.32 -7.03
C LEU A 85 -6.03 -8.55 -6.14
N GLU A 86 -5.22 -8.50 -5.09
CA GLU A 86 -5.13 -9.55 -4.06
C GLU A 86 -6.30 -9.47 -3.07
N TYR A 87 -6.97 -8.30 -2.99
CA TYR A 87 -7.98 -8.01 -1.97
C TYR A 87 -9.39 -7.86 -2.54
N SER A 88 -10.39 -8.10 -1.70
CA SER A 88 -11.78 -7.78 -2.02
C SER A 88 -12.00 -6.25 -2.03
N PRO A 89 -12.85 -5.74 -2.95
CA PRO A 89 -13.55 -6.47 -4.00
C PRO A 89 -12.75 -6.60 -5.31
N GLY A 90 -11.53 -6.07 -5.37
CA GLY A 90 -10.68 -6.05 -6.57
C GLY A 90 -10.35 -7.43 -7.12
N GLN A 91 -10.19 -8.42 -6.23
CA GLN A 91 -9.91 -9.80 -6.61
C GLN A 91 -10.99 -10.44 -7.51
N HIS A 92 -12.22 -9.94 -7.48
CA HIS A 92 -13.34 -10.45 -8.29
C HIS A 92 -13.43 -9.79 -9.67
N ALA A 93 -12.58 -8.80 -9.96
CA ALA A 93 -12.55 -8.14 -11.26
C ALA A 93 -11.92 -9.03 -12.33
N ASP A 94 -12.53 -9.04 -13.51
CA ASP A 94 -11.93 -9.66 -14.69
C ASP A 94 -11.06 -8.65 -15.48
N LYS A 95 -10.24 -9.18 -16.38
CA LYS A 95 -9.34 -8.36 -17.21
C LYS A 95 -10.07 -7.35 -18.09
N ASN A 96 -11.33 -7.61 -18.50
CA ASN A 96 -12.06 -6.70 -19.39
C ASN A 96 -12.56 -5.48 -18.64
N GLU A 97 -13.02 -5.66 -17.39
CA GLU A 97 -13.33 -4.59 -16.46
C GLU A 97 -12.10 -3.69 -16.25
N LEU A 98 -10.96 -4.29 -15.88
CA LEU A 98 -9.74 -3.55 -15.58
C LEU A 98 -9.22 -2.78 -16.82
N ILE A 99 -9.19 -3.40 -18.00
CA ILE A 99 -8.79 -2.74 -19.24
C ILE A 99 -9.73 -1.57 -19.59
N ALA A 100 -11.05 -1.77 -19.43
CA ALA A 100 -12.02 -0.73 -19.75
C ALA A 100 -11.86 0.50 -18.86
N LEU A 101 -11.68 0.31 -17.55
CA LEU A 101 -11.50 1.41 -16.59
C LEU A 101 -10.13 2.09 -16.75
N CYS A 102 -9.07 1.29 -16.92
CA CYS A 102 -7.73 1.80 -17.18
C CYS A 102 -7.66 2.61 -18.49
N SER A 103 -8.40 2.20 -19.54
CA SER A 103 -8.48 2.95 -20.81
C SER A 103 -9.10 4.33 -20.64
N VAL A 104 -10.05 4.50 -19.72
CA VAL A 104 -10.60 5.82 -19.39
C VAL A 104 -9.52 6.69 -18.76
N ALA A 105 -8.80 6.19 -17.74
CA ALA A 105 -7.69 6.93 -17.14
C ALA A 105 -6.59 7.28 -18.17
N ALA A 106 -6.25 6.35 -19.05
CA ALA A 106 -5.30 6.54 -20.14
C ALA A 106 -5.70 7.66 -21.09
N SER A 107 -7.00 7.82 -21.40
CA SER A 107 -7.48 8.89 -22.28
C SER A 107 -7.27 10.30 -21.71
N HIS A 108 -7.10 10.42 -20.40
CA HIS A 108 -6.70 11.63 -19.69
C HIS A 108 -5.17 11.76 -19.49
N GLY A 109 -4.37 10.83 -20.02
CA GLY A 109 -2.92 10.82 -19.82
C GLY A 109 -2.46 10.17 -18.51
N GLY A 110 -3.38 9.57 -17.74
CA GLY A 110 -3.11 8.96 -16.43
C GLY A 110 -2.29 7.68 -16.51
N ILE A 111 -1.67 7.33 -15.36
CA ILE A 111 -0.92 6.09 -15.18
C ILE A 111 -1.82 4.97 -14.64
N TYR A 112 -1.37 3.73 -14.76
CA TYR A 112 -1.93 2.57 -14.06
C TYR A 112 -0.97 2.08 -12.98
N ALA A 113 -1.40 2.01 -11.71
CA ALA A 113 -0.63 1.43 -10.62
C ALA A 113 -1.33 0.18 -10.07
N SER A 114 -0.59 -0.89 -9.78
CA SER A 114 -1.19 -2.16 -9.38
C SER A 114 -0.45 -2.85 -8.25
N HIS A 115 -1.17 -3.05 -7.13
CA HIS A 115 -0.94 -4.22 -6.30
C HIS A 115 -1.49 -5.43 -7.07
N ILE A 116 -0.62 -6.24 -7.63
CA ILE A 116 -0.98 -7.33 -8.54
C ILE A 116 -1.73 -8.45 -7.82
N ARG A 117 -2.40 -9.31 -8.58
CA ARG A 117 -3.34 -10.33 -8.05
C ARG A 117 -2.69 -11.37 -7.14
N ASN A 118 -1.46 -11.76 -7.43
CA ASN A 118 -0.75 -12.76 -6.64
C ASN A 118 0.76 -12.63 -6.83
N ARG A 119 1.52 -12.82 -5.76
CA ARG A 119 2.99 -12.77 -5.78
C ARG A 119 3.60 -14.10 -5.31
N ALA A 120 2.82 -15.19 -5.40
CA ALA A 120 3.19 -16.53 -4.97
C ALA A 120 2.94 -17.56 -6.08
N ASP A 121 1.85 -18.31 -6.00
CA ASP A 121 1.59 -19.48 -6.88
C ASP A 121 1.30 -19.11 -8.34
N THR A 122 0.80 -17.90 -8.60
CA THR A 122 0.49 -17.37 -9.92
C THR A 122 1.13 -16.00 -10.13
N PHE A 123 2.38 -15.86 -9.70
CA PHE A 123 3.09 -14.59 -9.76
C PHE A 123 3.31 -14.14 -11.21
N MET A 124 3.83 -15.04 -12.06
CA MET A 124 4.05 -14.76 -13.47
C MET A 124 2.75 -14.38 -14.19
N GLU A 125 1.68 -15.13 -13.98
CA GLU A 125 0.37 -14.84 -14.59
C GLU A 125 -0.16 -13.48 -14.15
N SER A 126 0.06 -13.08 -12.90
CA SER A 126 -0.37 -11.79 -12.36
C SER A 126 0.42 -10.63 -12.96
N VAL A 127 1.71 -10.82 -13.20
CA VAL A 127 2.52 -9.84 -13.92
C VAL A 127 2.08 -9.75 -15.39
N VAL A 128 1.88 -10.88 -16.06
CA VAL A 128 1.38 -10.92 -17.46
C VAL A 128 -0.02 -10.27 -17.56
N GLU A 129 -0.91 -10.48 -16.57
CA GLU A 129 -2.20 -9.80 -16.51
C GLU A 129 -2.02 -8.27 -16.49
N SER A 130 -1.16 -7.76 -15.61
CA SER A 130 -0.89 -6.32 -15.48
C SER A 130 -0.26 -5.75 -16.76
N LEU A 131 0.72 -6.44 -17.36
CA LEU A 131 1.30 -6.05 -18.65
C LEU A 131 0.24 -6.01 -19.76
N ASN A 132 -0.70 -6.93 -19.76
CA ASN A 132 -1.82 -6.95 -20.71
C ASN A 132 -2.76 -5.75 -20.54
N ILE A 133 -3.06 -5.37 -19.29
CA ILE A 133 -3.87 -4.18 -18.98
C ILE A 133 -3.16 -2.93 -19.52
N ILE A 134 -1.88 -2.74 -19.18
CA ILE A 134 -1.04 -1.62 -19.63
C ILE A 134 -1.04 -1.53 -21.16
N ARG A 135 -0.75 -2.66 -21.82
CA ARG A 135 -0.70 -2.77 -23.30
C ARG A 135 -2.02 -2.40 -23.95
N LYS A 136 -3.14 -2.91 -23.43
CA LYS A 136 -4.47 -2.72 -24.02
C LYS A 136 -5.06 -1.34 -23.73
N ALA A 137 -4.78 -0.80 -22.55
CA ALA A 137 -5.20 0.55 -22.19
C ALA A 137 -4.33 1.63 -22.84
N GLY A 138 -3.07 1.32 -23.18
CA GLY A 138 -2.14 2.28 -23.80
C GLY A 138 -1.62 3.33 -22.82
N CYS A 139 -1.41 2.98 -21.55
CA CYS A 139 -0.91 3.90 -20.53
C CYS A 139 0.40 3.38 -19.89
N PRO A 140 1.19 4.23 -19.25
CA PRO A 140 2.27 3.79 -18.39
C PRO A 140 1.75 2.97 -17.19
N GLY A 141 2.56 2.04 -16.73
CA GLY A 141 2.22 1.20 -15.60
C GLY A 141 3.28 1.18 -14.51
N GLN A 142 2.83 1.04 -13.27
CA GLN A 142 3.64 0.83 -12.09
C GLN A 142 3.18 -0.46 -11.39
N LEU A 143 4.08 -1.44 -11.27
CA LEU A 143 3.82 -2.67 -10.52
C LEU A 143 4.36 -2.48 -9.11
N SER A 144 3.46 -2.33 -8.13
CA SER A 144 3.81 -1.91 -6.78
C SER A 144 4.33 -3.08 -5.94
N HIS A 145 5.31 -2.79 -5.05
CA HIS A 145 5.95 -3.72 -4.09
C HIS A 145 6.13 -5.14 -4.66
N LEU A 146 6.85 -5.23 -5.80
CA LEU A 146 6.85 -6.40 -6.69
C LEU A 146 7.72 -7.57 -6.22
N ALA A 147 8.13 -7.66 -4.96
CA ALA A 147 8.89 -8.83 -4.51
C ALA A 147 8.02 -10.11 -4.47
N PRO A 148 8.57 -11.27 -4.85
CA PRO A 148 7.87 -12.53 -4.69
C PRO A 148 7.65 -12.86 -3.20
N ARG A 149 6.58 -13.58 -2.88
CA ARG A 149 6.42 -14.18 -1.57
C ARG A 149 7.53 -15.23 -1.34
N PRO A 150 8.03 -15.43 -0.10
CA PRO A 150 9.12 -16.38 0.18
C PRO A 150 8.86 -17.82 -0.29
N TYR A 151 7.63 -18.17 -0.56
CA TYR A 151 7.21 -19.48 -1.04
C TYR A 151 6.73 -19.48 -2.51
N ALA A 152 7.02 -18.44 -3.28
CA ALA A 152 6.68 -18.38 -4.69
C ALA A 152 7.37 -19.53 -5.47
N ASN A 153 6.65 -20.10 -6.43
CA ASN A 153 7.14 -21.20 -7.23
C ASN A 153 8.03 -20.74 -8.40
N GLU A 154 7.75 -19.55 -8.90
CA GLU A 154 8.45 -18.97 -10.04
C GLU A 154 9.77 -18.34 -9.60
N LYS A 155 10.78 -18.46 -10.46
CA LYS A 155 12.04 -17.76 -10.28
C LYS A 155 11.84 -16.27 -10.58
N PHE A 156 12.24 -15.43 -9.66
CA PHE A 156 12.08 -13.97 -9.78
C PHE A 156 12.79 -13.42 -11.02
N ASP A 157 13.95 -13.97 -11.40
CA ASP A 157 14.65 -13.59 -12.64
C ASP A 157 13.77 -13.69 -13.88
N GLN A 158 12.95 -14.74 -14.00
CA GLN A 158 12.06 -14.93 -15.15
C GLN A 158 10.94 -13.90 -15.20
N VAL A 159 10.44 -13.51 -14.03
CA VAL A 159 9.43 -12.44 -13.92
C VAL A 159 10.03 -11.10 -14.34
N LEU A 160 11.23 -10.76 -13.84
CA LEU A 160 11.95 -9.54 -14.25
C LEU A 160 12.26 -9.54 -15.75
N GLU A 161 12.74 -10.67 -16.30
CA GLU A 161 12.98 -10.80 -17.73
C GLU A 161 11.73 -10.52 -18.57
N THR A 162 10.57 -11.04 -18.14
CA THR A 162 9.28 -10.79 -18.81
C THR A 162 8.92 -9.30 -18.82
N ILE A 163 9.17 -8.59 -17.72
CA ILE A 163 8.94 -7.14 -17.62
C ILE A 163 9.88 -6.39 -18.56
N TYR A 164 11.18 -6.72 -18.58
CA TYR A 164 12.15 -6.08 -19.47
C TYR A 164 11.87 -6.38 -20.94
N GLN A 165 11.43 -7.58 -21.30
CA GLN A 165 11.00 -7.90 -22.67
C GLN A 165 9.83 -7.00 -23.11
N ALA A 166 8.84 -6.80 -22.25
CA ALA A 166 7.72 -5.90 -22.53
C ALA A 166 8.17 -4.43 -22.70
N ARG A 167 9.15 -3.98 -21.90
CA ARG A 167 9.75 -2.64 -22.03
C ARG A 167 10.55 -2.49 -23.32
N ASP A 168 11.46 -3.42 -23.59
CA ASP A 168 12.47 -3.25 -24.62
C ASP A 168 11.95 -3.60 -26.03
N GLN A 169 11.10 -4.63 -26.14
CA GLN A 169 10.60 -5.12 -27.42
C GLN A 169 9.24 -4.48 -27.80
N GLU A 170 8.40 -4.15 -26.82
CA GLU A 170 7.08 -3.58 -27.05
C GLU A 170 7.00 -2.09 -26.73
N SER A 171 8.09 -1.50 -26.20
CA SER A 171 8.19 -0.09 -25.79
C SER A 171 7.13 0.31 -24.75
N LEU A 172 6.74 -0.61 -23.87
CA LEU A 172 5.82 -0.31 -22.77
C LEU A 172 6.54 0.48 -21.67
N GLU A 173 5.93 1.57 -21.24
CA GLU A 173 6.43 2.36 -20.11
C GLU A 173 6.02 1.66 -18.80
N ILE A 174 6.92 0.90 -18.19
CA ILE A 174 6.66 0.13 -16.96
C ILE A 174 7.71 0.48 -15.92
N GLY A 175 7.27 0.89 -14.74
CA GLY A 175 8.05 0.98 -13.51
C GLY A 175 7.69 -0.15 -12.55
N ILE A 176 8.57 -0.39 -11.61
CA ILE A 176 8.32 -1.24 -10.45
C ILE A 176 8.72 -0.49 -9.20
N ASP A 177 8.22 -0.87 -8.03
CA ASP A 177 8.62 -0.28 -6.77
C ASP A 177 8.70 -1.30 -5.63
N THR A 178 9.26 -0.88 -4.52
CA THR A 178 9.25 -1.59 -3.26
C THR A 178 9.59 -0.67 -2.09
N PHE A 179 9.13 -1.03 -0.91
CA PHE A 179 9.63 -0.47 0.34
C PHE A 179 10.88 -1.27 0.81
N PRO A 180 11.85 -0.61 1.47
CA PRO A 180 13.12 -1.24 1.84
C PRO A 180 13.01 -2.00 3.18
N ASP A 181 12.07 -2.92 3.27
CA ASP A 181 11.85 -3.76 4.45
C ASP A 181 11.39 -5.16 4.02
N VAL A 182 11.81 -6.16 4.78
CA VAL A 182 11.38 -7.56 4.58
C VAL A 182 10.04 -7.87 5.26
N TRP A 183 9.47 -6.93 6.00
CA TRP A 183 8.22 -7.08 6.71
C TRP A 183 7.10 -6.24 6.07
N ALA A 184 5.96 -6.87 5.80
CA ALA A 184 4.75 -6.19 5.34
C ALA A 184 3.68 -6.14 6.43
N PRO A 185 2.85 -5.10 6.44
CA PRO A 185 1.68 -5.02 7.29
C PRO A 185 0.49 -5.78 6.71
N GLY A 186 -0.49 -6.07 7.54
CA GLY A 186 -1.81 -6.56 7.13
C GLY A 186 -2.82 -6.47 8.27
N PRO A 187 -4.11 -6.28 7.97
CA PRO A 187 -5.15 -6.45 8.98
C PRO A 187 -5.24 -7.91 9.44
N VAL A 188 -5.35 -8.14 10.74
CA VAL A 188 -5.48 -9.51 11.29
C VAL A 188 -6.68 -10.25 10.70
N VAL A 189 -7.77 -9.55 10.42
CA VAL A 189 -8.97 -10.16 9.82
C VAL A 189 -8.71 -10.80 8.46
N THR A 190 -7.68 -10.35 7.72
CA THR A 190 -7.32 -10.94 6.42
C THR A 190 -6.61 -12.30 6.53
N LEU A 191 -6.27 -12.75 7.73
CA LEU A 191 -5.87 -14.14 7.98
C LEU A 191 -7.04 -15.11 7.80
N LEU A 192 -8.27 -14.63 7.99
CA LEU A 192 -9.49 -15.40 7.79
C LEU A 192 -9.82 -15.53 6.29
N PRO A 193 -10.59 -16.55 5.90
CA PRO A 193 -11.07 -16.64 4.52
C PRO A 193 -11.90 -15.42 4.12
N PRO A 194 -11.81 -14.95 2.86
CA PRO A 194 -12.49 -13.74 2.38
C PRO A 194 -13.99 -13.69 2.68
N TRP A 195 -14.69 -14.79 2.54
CA TRP A 195 -16.13 -14.86 2.82
C TRP A 195 -16.52 -14.48 4.25
N VAL A 196 -15.57 -14.47 5.21
CA VAL A 196 -15.82 -14.05 6.60
C VAL A 196 -15.95 -12.54 6.69
N TYR A 197 -15.08 -11.78 6.00
CA TYR A 197 -14.96 -10.32 6.14
C TYR A 197 -15.44 -9.52 4.91
N GLU A 198 -15.88 -10.17 3.85
CA GLU A 198 -16.44 -9.53 2.65
C GLU A 198 -17.92 -9.21 2.84
N ASP A 199 -18.23 -8.18 3.65
CA ASP A 199 -19.59 -7.69 3.84
C ASP A 199 -19.56 -6.34 4.60
N THR A 200 -20.75 -5.83 4.95
CA THR A 200 -20.88 -4.68 5.86
C THR A 200 -20.32 -5.03 7.26
N PRO A 201 -19.81 -4.05 8.02
CA PRO A 201 -19.23 -4.29 9.36
C PRO A 201 -20.13 -5.11 10.29
N ASP A 202 -21.43 -4.79 10.34
CA ASP A 202 -22.39 -5.50 11.19
C ASP A 202 -22.47 -6.98 10.85
N ARG A 203 -22.56 -7.32 9.55
CA ARG A 203 -22.63 -8.72 9.09
C ARG A 203 -21.32 -9.46 9.30
N VAL A 204 -20.18 -8.76 9.21
CA VAL A 204 -18.87 -9.34 9.52
C VAL A 204 -18.82 -9.67 11.01
N LEU A 205 -19.23 -8.76 11.88
CA LEU A 205 -19.26 -9.01 13.32
C LEU A 205 -20.23 -10.14 13.70
N ASP A 206 -21.38 -10.24 13.04
CA ASP A 206 -22.31 -11.37 13.22
C ASP A 206 -21.65 -12.71 12.87
N ARG A 207 -20.91 -12.77 11.76
CA ARG A 207 -20.15 -13.98 11.35
C ARG A 207 -19.04 -14.30 12.35
N LEU A 208 -18.27 -13.31 12.76
CA LEU A 208 -17.17 -13.47 13.71
C LEU A 208 -17.66 -13.98 15.07
N ASN A 209 -18.90 -13.71 15.47
CA ASN A 209 -19.53 -14.23 16.69
C ASN A 209 -20.12 -15.65 16.54
N SER A 210 -20.07 -16.25 15.35
CA SER A 210 -20.66 -17.58 15.09
C SER A 210 -19.68 -18.72 15.36
N PRO A 211 -19.98 -19.66 16.28
CA PRO A 211 -19.14 -20.83 16.51
C PRO A 211 -18.97 -21.72 15.26
N ASP A 212 -19.95 -21.77 14.38
CA ASP A 212 -19.88 -22.54 13.14
C ASP A 212 -18.85 -21.94 12.18
N VAL A 213 -18.76 -20.61 12.11
CA VAL A 213 -17.77 -19.88 11.32
C VAL A 213 -16.36 -20.13 11.88
N VAL A 214 -16.19 -20.09 13.20
CA VAL A 214 -14.90 -20.43 13.85
C VAL A 214 -14.45 -21.84 13.47
N ASN A 215 -15.36 -22.82 13.50
CA ASN A 215 -15.04 -24.21 13.14
C ASN A 215 -14.65 -24.35 11.66
N GLN A 216 -15.36 -23.69 10.75
CA GLN A 216 -15.02 -23.69 9.31
C GLN A 216 -13.64 -23.05 9.06
N CYS A 217 -13.31 -21.95 9.75
CA CYS A 217 -12.00 -21.34 9.65
C CYS A 217 -10.89 -22.25 10.22
N ARG A 218 -11.17 -22.99 11.30
CA ARG A 218 -10.22 -23.95 11.87
C ARG A 218 -9.83 -25.03 10.84
N GLU A 219 -10.79 -25.55 10.08
CA GLU A 219 -10.52 -26.50 9.00
C GLU A 219 -9.65 -25.89 7.90
N THR A 220 -9.89 -24.63 7.55
CA THR A 220 -9.09 -23.90 6.55
C THR A 220 -7.63 -23.75 6.99
N PHE A 221 -7.35 -23.48 8.26
CA PHE A 221 -5.99 -23.37 8.78
C PHE A 221 -5.26 -24.71 8.92
N GLN A 222 -5.94 -25.83 8.78
CA GLN A 222 -5.32 -27.17 8.71
C GLN A 222 -4.85 -27.50 7.28
N ASN A 223 -5.26 -26.75 6.27
CA ASN A 223 -4.83 -26.97 4.90
C ASN A 223 -3.37 -26.52 4.71
N PRO A 224 -2.44 -27.43 4.33
CA PRO A 224 -1.02 -27.09 4.15
C PRO A 224 -0.77 -26.08 3.01
N THR A 225 -1.73 -25.85 2.12
CA THR A 225 -1.63 -24.79 1.11
C THR A 225 -2.03 -23.41 1.62
N ASN A 226 -2.50 -23.31 2.88
CA ASN A 226 -2.81 -22.02 3.48
C ASN A 226 -1.53 -21.16 3.55
N TYR A 227 -1.61 -19.92 3.07
CA TYR A 227 -0.46 -19.04 2.97
C TYR A 227 0.22 -18.76 4.32
N LEU A 228 -0.55 -18.72 5.41
CA LEU A 228 -0.04 -18.52 6.76
C LEU A 228 0.94 -19.64 7.14
N LEU A 229 0.56 -20.90 6.87
CA LEU A 229 1.45 -22.05 7.14
C LEU A 229 2.68 -22.03 6.24
N ARG A 230 2.54 -21.59 5.01
CA ARG A 230 3.66 -21.46 4.05
C ARG A 230 4.65 -20.36 4.43
N LEU A 231 4.22 -19.35 5.18
CA LEU A 231 5.07 -18.28 5.71
C LEU A 231 5.70 -18.61 7.08
N GLY A 232 5.62 -19.86 7.55
CA GLY A 232 6.24 -20.31 8.80
C GLY A 232 5.26 -20.44 9.98
N GLY A 233 3.95 -20.36 9.70
CA GLY A 233 2.91 -20.55 10.71
C GLY A 233 2.76 -19.35 11.64
N PHE A 234 2.05 -19.55 12.72
CA PHE A 234 1.65 -18.50 13.67
C PHE A 234 2.81 -17.81 14.40
N GLU A 235 3.98 -18.43 14.46
CA GLU A 235 5.22 -17.84 14.99
C GLU A 235 5.79 -16.72 14.11
N SER A 236 5.41 -16.68 12.84
CA SER A 236 5.92 -15.72 11.86
C SER A 236 5.02 -14.48 11.67
N PHE A 237 3.94 -14.40 12.43
CA PHE A 237 3.01 -13.27 12.41
C PHE A 237 3.03 -12.58 13.77
N TYR A 238 3.25 -11.27 13.77
CA TYR A 238 3.39 -10.47 14.98
C TYR A 238 2.29 -9.41 15.02
N LEU A 239 1.62 -9.27 16.15
CA LEU A 239 0.64 -8.21 16.38
C LEU A 239 1.36 -6.85 16.41
N THR A 240 0.90 -5.87 15.62
CA THR A 240 1.50 -4.53 15.56
C THR A 240 0.56 -3.44 16.05
N CYS A 241 -0.75 -3.68 16.03
CA CYS A 241 -1.74 -2.74 16.54
C CYS A 241 -2.97 -3.48 17.05
N SER A 242 -3.42 -3.18 18.26
CA SER A 242 -4.73 -3.53 18.81
C SER A 242 -5.07 -2.53 19.90
N LYS A 243 -6.26 -1.95 19.81
CA LYS A 243 -6.78 -1.02 20.81
C LYS A 243 -7.15 -1.73 22.10
N SER A 244 -7.68 -2.94 22.00
CA SER A 244 -8.15 -3.73 23.14
C SER A 244 -7.05 -4.53 23.83
N TYR A 245 -5.94 -4.83 23.13
CA TYR A 245 -4.81 -5.59 23.64
C TYR A 245 -3.46 -4.91 23.35
N PRO A 246 -3.25 -3.65 23.80
CA PRO A 246 -2.00 -2.95 23.53
C PRO A 246 -0.78 -3.62 24.16
N GLU A 247 -0.95 -4.40 25.26
CA GLU A 247 0.10 -5.14 25.94
C GLU A 247 0.59 -6.37 25.16
N LEU A 248 -0.16 -6.81 24.14
CA LEU A 248 0.22 -7.93 23.29
C LEU A 248 0.96 -7.49 22.01
N VAL A 249 1.04 -6.20 21.75
CA VAL A 249 1.79 -5.65 20.60
C VAL A 249 3.25 -6.08 20.70
N GLY A 250 3.82 -6.53 19.55
CA GLY A 250 5.16 -7.09 19.45
C GLY A 250 5.25 -8.60 19.66
N ARG A 251 4.19 -9.26 20.18
CA ARG A 251 4.16 -10.72 20.35
C ARG A 251 3.71 -11.40 19.06
N ASN A 252 4.21 -12.62 18.83
CA ASN A 252 3.71 -13.46 17.75
C ASN A 252 2.39 -14.17 18.14
N PHE A 253 1.67 -14.70 17.15
CA PHE A 253 0.36 -15.30 17.35
C PHE A 253 0.41 -16.62 18.14
N GLN A 254 1.54 -17.33 18.14
CA GLN A 254 1.74 -18.51 19.00
C GLN A 254 1.77 -18.09 20.47
N GLU A 255 2.58 -17.09 20.83
CA GLU A 255 2.65 -16.55 22.19
C GLU A 255 1.30 -16.01 22.67
N ILE A 256 0.55 -15.32 21.78
CA ILE A 256 -0.77 -14.79 22.12
C ILE A 256 -1.76 -15.93 22.38
N SER A 257 -1.72 -17.00 21.59
CA SER A 257 -2.55 -18.19 21.79
C SER A 257 -2.31 -18.82 23.15
N GLU A 258 -1.03 -18.92 23.56
CA GLU A 258 -0.65 -19.45 24.88
C GLU A 258 -1.15 -18.55 26.02
N ILE A 259 -1.06 -17.22 25.87
CA ILE A 259 -1.58 -16.24 26.84
C ILE A 259 -3.10 -16.37 26.97
N PHE A 260 -3.80 -16.51 25.87
CA PHE A 260 -5.26 -16.64 25.85
C PHE A 260 -5.74 -18.02 26.29
N GLY A 261 -4.88 -19.04 26.24
CA GLY A 261 -5.22 -20.43 26.56
C GLY A 261 -6.22 -21.03 25.56
N VAL A 262 -6.17 -20.61 24.28
CA VAL A 262 -7.05 -21.07 23.20
C VAL A 262 -6.23 -21.43 21.96
N ASP A 263 -6.85 -22.07 20.96
CA ASP A 263 -6.17 -22.35 19.70
C ASP A 263 -5.95 -21.09 18.85
N HIS A 264 -5.14 -21.21 17.80
CA HIS A 264 -4.77 -20.10 16.94
C HIS A 264 -5.99 -19.47 16.20
N THR A 265 -6.98 -20.30 15.83
CA THR A 265 -8.21 -19.80 15.21
C THR A 265 -8.97 -18.91 16.18
N GLU A 266 -9.20 -19.40 17.37
CA GLU A 266 -9.88 -18.62 18.42
C GLU A 266 -9.07 -17.37 18.81
N THR A 267 -7.75 -17.43 18.75
CA THR A 267 -6.87 -16.26 18.97
C THR A 267 -7.15 -15.15 17.99
N ILE A 268 -7.21 -15.47 16.68
CA ILE A 268 -7.53 -14.49 15.63
C ILE A 268 -8.92 -13.87 15.88
N PHE A 269 -9.92 -14.72 16.14
CA PHE A 269 -11.28 -14.25 16.40
C PHE A 269 -11.37 -13.36 17.64
N LYS A 270 -10.69 -13.73 18.74
CA LYS A 270 -10.65 -12.90 19.96
C LYS A 270 -10.02 -11.54 19.73
N LEU A 271 -8.90 -11.49 19.01
CA LEU A 271 -8.22 -10.22 18.68
C LEU A 271 -9.14 -9.31 17.86
N VAL A 272 -9.72 -9.86 16.79
CA VAL A 272 -10.55 -9.10 15.85
C VAL A 272 -11.86 -8.63 16.50
N LEU A 273 -12.55 -9.50 17.25
CA LEU A 273 -13.80 -9.16 17.94
C LEU A 273 -13.64 -8.14 19.05
N ALA A 274 -12.49 -8.12 19.74
CA ALA A 274 -12.27 -7.24 20.85
C ALA A 274 -12.31 -5.75 20.45
N ASP A 275 -11.88 -5.42 19.23
CA ASP A 275 -11.88 -4.05 18.71
C ASP A 275 -13.22 -3.67 18.04
N GLY A 276 -14.21 -4.58 18.01
CA GLY A 276 -15.56 -4.31 17.54
C GLY A 276 -15.61 -3.84 16.08
N SER A 277 -16.28 -2.71 15.82
CA SER A 277 -16.36 -2.12 14.47
C SER A 277 -14.99 -1.68 13.90
N ASP A 278 -13.99 -1.50 14.76
CA ASP A 278 -12.61 -1.14 14.39
C ASP A 278 -11.75 -2.37 14.00
N PHE A 279 -12.33 -3.53 13.77
CA PHE A 279 -11.64 -4.82 13.57
C PHE A 279 -10.60 -4.81 12.44
N TYR A 280 -10.72 -3.94 11.44
CA TYR A 280 -9.70 -3.76 10.40
C TYR A 280 -8.43 -3.05 10.91
N ASN A 281 -8.50 -2.41 12.05
CA ASN A 281 -7.38 -1.69 12.67
C ASN A 281 -6.56 -2.58 13.60
N VAL A 282 -6.98 -3.83 13.81
CA VAL A 282 -6.14 -4.84 14.43
C VAL A 282 -5.13 -5.29 13.38
N MET A 283 -3.85 -4.85 13.56
CA MET A 283 -2.82 -5.01 12.53
C MET A 283 -1.76 -6.03 12.94
N LEU A 284 -1.20 -6.65 11.93
CA LEU A 284 -0.06 -7.56 12.06
C LEU A 284 1.06 -7.18 11.09
N ARG A 285 2.24 -7.74 11.33
CA ARG A 285 3.31 -7.83 10.33
C ARG A 285 3.65 -9.29 10.05
N HIS A 286 4.06 -9.55 8.82
CA HIS A 286 4.55 -10.85 8.37
C HIS A 286 5.68 -10.67 7.36
N ILE A 287 6.42 -11.75 7.06
CA ILE A 287 7.49 -11.70 6.05
C ILE A 287 6.87 -11.40 4.68
N TYR A 288 7.38 -10.33 4.07
CA TYR A 288 6.99 -9.85 2.75
C TYR A 288 7.78 -10.53 1.64
N ALA A 289 9.11 -10.55 1.78
CA ALA A 289 10.06 -11.10 0.82
C ALA A 289 11.28 -11.66 1.55
N THR A 290 12.06 -12.50 0.88
CA THR A 290 13.39 -12.83 1.38
C THR A 290 14.32 -11.62 1.25
N PRO A 291 15.37 -11.49 2.08
CA PRO A 291 16.37 -10.43 1.90
C PRO A 291 17.00 -10.44 0.52
N GLU A 292 17.23 -11.61 -0.05
CA GLU A 292 17.81 -11.81 -1.37
C GLU A 292 16.91 -11.30 -2.48
N ASP A 293 15.62 -11.64 -2.46
CA ASP A 293 14.63 -11.17 -3.44
C ASP A 293 14.40 -9.66 -3.33
N LEU A 294 14.35 -9.13 -2.11
CA LEU A 294 14.25 -7.70 -1.89
C LEU A 294 15.48 -6.96 -2.46
N GLN A 295 16.69 -7.45 -2.19
CA GLN A 295 17.91 -6.88 -2.73
C GLN A 295 17.93 -6.96 -4.27
N GLN A 296 17.52 -8.09 -4.84
CA GLN A 296 17.42 -8.26 -6.30
C GLN A 296 16.44 -7.25 -6.91
N LEU A 297 15.30 -7.00 -6.26
CA LEU A 297 14.33 -6.00 -6.70
C LEU A 297 14.88 -4.58 -6.59
N LEU A 298 15.50 -4.23 -5.46
CA LEU A 298 16.12 -2.92 -5.24
C LEU A 298 17.20 -2.62 -6.29
N LEU A 299 17.97 -3.62 -6.73
CA LEU A 299 19.01 -3.47 -7.74
C LEU A 299 18.48 -3.17 -9.14
N GLN A 300 17.19 -3.37 -9.41
CA GLN A 300 16.64 -3.07 -10.75
C GLN A 300 16.67 -1.56 -11.04
N PRO A 301 17.19 -1.12 -12.21
CA PRO A 301 17.26 0.32 -12.56
C PRO A 301 15.89 1.01 -12.61
N ILE A 302 14.83 0.24 -12.85
CA ILE A 302 13.44 0.72 -12.95
C ILE A 302 12.67 0.63 -11.62
N CYS A 303 13.33 0.19 -10.55
CA CYS A 303 12.71 0.06 -9.22
C CYS A 303 12.85 1.37 -8.45
N SER A 304 11.73 2.03 -8.17
CA SER A 304 11.65 3.17 -7.27
C SER A 304 11.39 2.73 -5.82
N ILE A 305 11.69 3.62 -4.89
CA ILE A 305 11.49 3.38 -3.45
C ILE A 305 10.19 4.03 -3.02
N GLU A 306 9.34 3.25 -2.36
CA GLU A 306 8.06 3.69 -1.85
C GLU A 306 7.89 3.26 -0.37
N SER A 307 6.82 3.69 0.30
CA SER A 307 6.60 3.43 1.72
C SER A 307 5.65 2.26 2.00
N ASP A 308 4.75 1.94 1.08
CA ASP A 308 3.54 1.13 1.34
C ASP A 308 2.88 1.57 2.66
N GLY A 309 2.80 2.88 2.85
CA GLY A 309 2.49 3.50 4.13
C GLY A 309 1.15 4.17 4.19
N VAL A 310 0.66 4.33 5.43
CA VAL A 310 -0.49 5.16 5.77
C VAL A 310 0.03 6.42 6.47
N THR A 311 -0.50 7.58 6.09
CA THR A 311 -0.11 8.85 6.71
C THR A 311 -0.62 8.91 8.14
N THR A 312 0.30 8.77 9.09
CA THR A 312 0.06 8.83 10.53
C THR A 312 1.10 9.70 11.21
N ALA A 313 0.90 10.01 12.48
CA ALA A 313 1.87 10.72 13.29
C ALA A 313 1.92 10.12 14.71
N PRO A 314 3.05 10.20 15.44
CA PRO A 314 3.13 9.73 16.82
C PRO A 314 2.41 10.65 17.82
N TYR A 315 1.50 11.48 17.32
CA TYR A 315 0.60 12.38 18.07
C TYR A 315 -0.74 12.51 17.34
N GLY A 316 -1.74 13.12 17.99
CA GLY A 316 -3.07 13.29 17.41
C GLY A 316 -3.91 12.00 17.42
N PRO A 317 -5.01 11.96 16.67
CA PRO A 317 -5.98 10.87 16.73
C PRO A 317 -5.43 9.49 16.32
N LEU A 318 -4.49 9.45 15.38
CA LEU A 318 -3.90 8.21 14.84
C LEU A 318 -2.59 7.80 15.51
N LYS A 319 -2.22 8.41 16.65
CA LYS A 319 -0.92 8.16 17.33
C LYS A 319 -0.69 6.69 17.71
N ASP A 320 -1.77 5.98 18.02
CA ASP A 320 -1.73 4.58 18.46
C ASP A 320 -1.98 3.59 17.31
N PHE A 321 -2.24 4.09 16.10
CA PHE A 321 -2.39 3.27 14.91
C PHE A 321 -1.06 3.11 14.19
N VAL A 322 -0.58 1.87 14.13
CA VAL A 322 0.66 1.51 13.46
C VAL A 322 0.35 0.61 12.27
N PHE A 323 0.48 1.15 11.07
CA PHE A 323 0.39 0.36 9.84
C PHE A 323 1.70 -0.39 9.62
N ASN A 324 2.78 0.34 9.35
CA ASN A 324 4.13 -0.22 9.26
C ASN A 324 5.18 0.84 9.66
N ARG A 325 6.39 0.41 9.96
CA ARG A 325 7.51 1.32 10.27
C ARG A 325 8.01 2.07 9.02
N SER A 326 7.80 1.54 7.82
CA SER A 326 8.14 2.21 6.56
C SER A 326 7.36 3.51 6.38
N SER A 327 6.17 3.67 6.97
CA SER A 327 5.43 4.93 6.99
C SER A 327 6.24 6.12 7.53
N TYR A 328 7.27 5.87 8.34
CA TYR A 328 8.05 6.92 9.00
C TYR A 328 9.46 7.09 8.46
N CYS A 329 10.12 5.99 8.09
CA CYS A 329 11.57 6.01 7.85
C CYS A 329 12.03 5.33 6.55
N TYR A 330 11.14 4.99 5.62
CA TYR A 330 11.51 4.19 4.44
C TYR A 330 12.66 4.79 3.62
N THR A 331 12.67 6.10 3.38
CA THR A 331 13.73 6.77 2.62
C THR A 331 15.06 6.74 3.35
N ILE A 332 15.02 7.02 4.66
CA ILE A 332 16.24 7.06 5.49
C ILE A 332 16.80 5.66 5.67
N ARG A 333 15.94 4.65 5.88
CA ARG A 333 16.34 3.24 5.92
C ARG A 333 17.03 2.84 4.62
N PHE A 334 16.44 3.16 3.47
CA PHE A 334 17.02 2.83 2.17
C PHE A 334 18.41 3.47 2.02
N LEU A 335 18.55 4.78 2.30
CA LEU A 335 19.83 5.46 2.22
C LEU A 335 20.85 4.87 3.20
N LYS A 336 20.46 4.67 4.46
CA LYS A 336 21.39 4.22 5.50
C LYS A 336 21.82 2.77 5.25
N GLU A 337 20.86 1.87 5.10
CA GLU A 337 21.15 0.44 5.02
C GLU A 337 21.73 0.04 3.66
N TYR A 338 21.08 0.41 2.55
CA TYR A 338 21.44 -0.11 1.23
C TYR A 338 22.46 0.76 0.50
N VAL A 339 22.46 2.09 0.72
CA VAL A 339 23.40 2.99 0.03
C VAL A 339 24.66 3.19 0.84
N ILE A 340 24.57 3.55 2.12
CA ILE A 340 25.74 3.92 2.95
C ILE A 340 26.44 2.68 3.50
N ASP A 341 25.70 1.79 4.20
CA ASP A 341 26.29 0.67 4.93
C ASP A 341 26.64 -0.50 4.02
N GLN A 342 25.69 -0.97 3.20
CA GLN A 342 25.90 -2.08 2.27
C GLN A 342 26.57 -1.65 0.95
N LYS A 343 26.53 -0.37 0.60
CA LYS A 343 27.14 0.20 -0.63
C LYS A 343 26.65 -0.49 -1.92
N LEU A 344 25.38 -0.86 -1.97
CA LEU A 344 24.79 -1.46 -3.17
C LEU A 344 24.61 -0.45 -4.30
N PHE A 345 24.59 0.84 -3.98
CA PHE A 345 24.40 1.95 -4.90
C PHE A 345 25.39 3.07 -4.62
N THR A 346 25.66 3.89 -5.65
CA THR A 346 26.21 5.22 -5.38
C THR A 346 25.13 6.08 -4.73
N LEU A 347 25.53 7.16 -4.06
CA LEU A 347 24.58 8.09 -3.45
C LEU A 347 23.62 8.68 -4.50
N GLU A 348 24.16 9.06 -5.67
CA GLU A 348 23.37 9.62 -6.79
C GLU A 348 22.29 8.64 -7.28
N GLU A 349 22.64 7.37 -7.42
CA GLU A 349 21.67 6.34 -7.82
C GLU A 349 20.62 6.10 -6.73
N GLY A 350 21.01 6.07 -5.47
CA GLY A 350 20.08 6.00 -4.35
C GLY A 350 19.09 7.19 -4.35
N ILE A 351 19.58 8.40 -4.52
CA ILE A 351 18.74 9.60 -4.63
C ILE A 351 17.83 9.53 -5.85
N ARG A 352 18.36 9.12 -7.01
CA ARG A 352 17.55 8.95 -8.24
C ARG A 352 16.34 8.03 -8.02
N LYS A 353 16.53 6.91 -7.32
CA LYS A 353 15.47 5.94 -7.02
C LYS A 353 14.35 6.49 -6.13
N MET A 354 14.62 7.52 -5.36
CA MET A 354 13.65 8.17 -4.46
C MET A 354 13.08 9.48 -5.02
N THR A 355 13.62 10.00 -6.11
CA THR A 355 13.27 11.34 -6.62
C THR A 355 12.88 11.31 -8.09
N SER A 356 13.83 11.43 -9.03
CA SER A 356 13.54 11.56 -10.45
C SER A 356 12.92 10.30 -11.06
N LEU A 357 13.25 9.12 -10.56
CA LEU A 357 12.65 7.88 -11.05
C LEU A 357 11.15 7.81 -10.75
N PRO A 358 10.67 7.93 -9.49
CA PRO A 358 9.24 7.93 -9.21
C PRO A 358 8.52 9.14 -9.80
N ALA A 359 9.14 10.33 -9.86
CA ALA A 359 8.54 11.49 -10.51
C ALA A 359 8.27 11.24 -12.01
N ASN A 360 9.21 10.60 -12.70
CA ASN A 360 9.04 10.22 -14.10
C ASN A 360 7.97 9.13 -14.27
N SER A 361 7.96 8.10 -13.42
CA SER A 361 6.94 7.04 -13.44
C SER A 361 5.53 7.60 -13.23
N ALA A 362 5.38 8.56 -12.33
CA ALA A 362 4.13 9.27 -12.06
C ALA A 362 3.85 10.43 -13.03
N ARG A 363 4.71 10.65 -14.03
CA ARG A 363 4.60 11.75 -15.01
C ARG A 363 4.56 13.16 -14.41
N LEU A 364 5.16 13.35 -13.22
CA LEU A 364 5.23 14.65 -12.55
C LEU A 364 6.23 15.58 -13.25
N LYS A 365 5.74 16.56 -13.95
CA LYS A 365 6.57 17.51 -14.71
C LYS A 365 7.23 18.54 -13.80
N GLY A 366 8.51 18.86 -14.06
CA GLY A 366 9.24 19.90 -13.34
C GLY A 366 9.54 19.55 -11.88
N ARG A 367 9.68 18.25 -11.57
CA ARG A 367 9.94 17.75 -10.20
C ARG A 367 10.95 16.60 -10.20
N GLY A 368 11.48 16.28 -9.02
CA GLY A 368 12.40 15.16 -8.80
C GLY A 368 13.85 15.41 -9.22
N GLN A 369 14.19 16.60 -9.65
CA GLN A 369 15.55 17.02 -10.03
C GLN A 369 15.80 18.47 -9.62
N LEU A 370 17.06 18.83 -9.35
CA LEU A 370 17.49 20.20 -9.12
C LEU A 370 17.91 20.83 -10.44
N LEU A 371 16.95 21.42 -11.16
CA LEU A 371 17.14 22.10 -12.45
C LEU A 371 16.48 23.48 -12.42
N GLU A 372 16.94 24.38 -13.29
CA GLU A 372 16.28 25.67 -13.51
C GLU A 372 14.81 25.45 -13.92
N ASP A 373 13.92 26.30 -13.44
CA ASP A 373 12.47 26.27 -13.67
C ASP A 373 11.73 25.05 -13.07
N TYR A 374 12.42 24.17 -12.33
CA TYR A 374 11.77 23.11 -11.56
C TYR A 374 11.27 23.64 -10.22
N ALA A 375 10.22 22.99 -9.71
CA ALA A 375 9.70 23.29 -8.38
C ALA A 375 10.79 23.08 -7.32
N ALA A 376 10.90 24.05 -6.39
CA ALA A 376 11.86 23.97 -5.31
C ALA A 376 11.35 23.04 -4.19
N ASP A 377 11.38 21.74 -4.46
CA ASP A 377 11.19 20.65 -3.50
C ASP A 377 12.58 20.16 -3.11
N ILE A 378 13.11 20.65 -1.99
CA ILE A 378 14.52 20.50 -1.61
C ILE A 378 14.62 19.84 -0.25
N LEU A 379 15.49 18.83 -0.16
CA LEU A 379 15.88 18.17 1.08
C LEU A 379 17.36 18.45 1.37
N ILE A 380 17.66 18.91 2.58
CA ILE A 380 19.04 19.01 3.11
C ILE A 380 19.16 18.02 4.27
N PHE A 381 20.19 17.18 4.24
CA PHE A 381 20.45 16.18 5.25
C PHE A 381 21.95 15.95 5.47
N SER A 382 22.31 15.48 6.65
CA SER A 382 23.68 15.10 7.01
C SER A 382 23.85 13.59 6.84
N LEU A 383 24.78 13.15 5.98
CA LEU A 383 25.07 11.71 5.79
C LEU A 383 25.57 11.04 7.07
N GLU A 384 26.31 11.79 7.92
CA GLU A 384 26.89 11.27 9.16
C GLU A 384 25.81 11.06 10.24
N ASP A 385 24.79 11.93 10.26
CA ASP A 385 23.75 11.95 11.30
C ASP A 385 22.48 11.18 10.88
N LEU A 386 22.40 10.72 9.61
CA LEU A 386 21.25 9.95 9.14
C LEU A 386 21.05 8.70 9.99
N LYS A 387 19.88 8.58 10.58
CA LYS A 387 19.52 7.47 11.43
C LYS A 387 18.03 7.12 11.32
N ASP A 388 17.74 5.86 11.05
CA ASP A 388 16.43 5.28 11.25
C ASP A 388 16.24 4.97 12.75
N ASN A 389 15.34 5.67 13.40
CA ASN A 389 15.03 5.49 14.81
C ASN A 389 13.89 4.49 15.04
N THR A 390 13.30 3.93 13.99
CA THR A 390 12.23 2.95 14.12
C THR A 390 12.79 1.60 14.55
N THR A 391 12.07 0.97 15.46
CA THR A 391 12.30 -0.42 15.90
C THR A 391 10.96 -1.14 15.92
N ASP A 392 10.99 -2.45 16.15
CA ASP A 392 9.78 -3.24 16.31
C ASP A 392 8.92 -2.76 17.48
N ASP A 393 9.56 -2.30 18.57
CA ASP A 393 8.88 -1.76 19.76
C ASP A 393 8.52 -0.26 19.62
N LYS A 394 9.14 0.43 18.68
CA LYS A 394 8.93 1.85 18.43
C LYS A 394 8.86 2.15 16.93
N PRO A 395 7.82 1.68 16.26
CA PRO A 395 7.70 1.80 14.79
C PRO A 395 7.38 3.23 14.31
N SER A 396 6.88 4.10 15.20
CA SER A 396 6.41 5.46 14.86
C SER A 396 7.43 6.55 15.22
N ALA A 397 8.74 6.25 15.10
CA ALA A 397 9.80 7.21 15.40
C ALA A 397 10.20 7.99 14.15
N TYR A 398 10.35 9.31 14.28
CA TYR A 398 10.95 10.12 13.21
C TYR A 398 12.47 9.89 13.10
N PRO A 399 13.04 10.01 11.87
CA PRO A 399 14.47 9.86 11.66
C PRO A 399 15.26 11.07 12.19
N ASP A 400 16.56 10.88 12.41
CA ASP A 400 17.52 11.95 12.61
C ASP A 400 18.29 12.25 11.31
N GLY A 401 19.00 13.38 11.28
CA GLY A 401 19.88 13.80 10.20
C GLY A 401 19.19 14.60 9.08
N ILE A 402 17.88 14.90 9.21
CA ILE A 402 17.17 15.81 8.31
C ILE A 402 17.32 17.23 8.84
N GLU A 403 17.99 18.10 8.08
CA GLU A 403 18.23 19.49 8.46
C GLU A 403 17.11 20.42 7.96
N LEU A 404 16.69 20.24 6.69
CA LEU A 404 15.67 21.09 6.08
C LEU A 404 14.86 20.33 5.04
N VAL A 405 13.56 20.59 5.03
CA VAL A 405 12.65 20.20 3.96
C VAL A 405 11.93 21.44 3.43
N MET A 406 12.04 21.66 2.12
CA MET A 406 11.34 22.70 1.39
C MET A 406 10.38 22.06 0.38
N VAL A 407 9.17 22.58 0.32
CA VAL A 407 8.12 22.15 -0.63
C VAL A 407 7.62 23.40 -1.37
N ASN A 408 7.62 23.35 -2.70
CA ASN A 408 7.19 24.47 -3.54
C ASN A 408 7.84 25.83 -3.15
N GLY A 409 9.12 25.80 -2.75
CA GLY A 409 9.86 26.99 -2.34
C GLY A 409 9.61 27.48 -0.90
N SER A 410 8.79 26.79 -0.10
CA SER A 410 8.54 27.13 1.29
C SER A 410 9.14 26.08 2.22
N ILE A 411 9.84 26.53 3.27
CA ILE A 411 10.40 25.63 4.29
C ILE A 411 9.25 25.07 5.13
N VAL A 412 9.11 23.74 5.15
CA VAL A 412 8.12 23.03 5.94
C VAL A 412 8.69 22.37 7.18
N LEU A 413 9.98 22.02 7.16
CA LEU A 413 10.70 21.47 8.32
C LEU A 413 12.11 22.05 8.34
N GLU A 414 12.55 22.48 9.52
CA GLU A 414 13.92 22.94 9.77
C GLU A 414 14.38 22.46 11.15
N GLN A 415 15.54 21.81 11.21
CA GLN A 415 16.14 21.28 12.44
C GLN A 415 15.14 20.49 13.31
N GLY A 416 14.37 19.58 12.68
CA GLY A 416 13.39 18.73 13.35
C GLY A 416 12.09 19.43 13.76
N THR A 417 11.95 20.74 13.47
CA THR A 417 10.76 21.52 13.82
C THR A 417 9.93 21.84 12.59
N HIS A 418 8.65 21.45 12.60
CA HIS A 418 7.70 21.79 11.54
C HIS A 418 7.33 23.28 11.60
N SER A 419 7.45 24.00 10.48
CA SER A 419 7.23 25.45 10.39
C SER A 419 5.77 25.88 10.41
N GLN A 420 4.83 24.95 10.33
CA GLN A 420 3.40 25.16 10.11
C GLN A 420 3.03 25.66 8.69
N ALA A 421 3.99 25.76 7.78
CA ALA A 421 3.72 26.10 6.40
C ALA A 421 3.00 24.94 5.68
N LEU A 422 2.03 25.28 4.84
CA LEU A 422 1.17 24.34 4.12
C LEU A 422 1.20 24.64 2.61
N PRO A 423 2.39 24.56 1.97
CA PRO A 423 2.56 24.89 0.56
C PRO A 423 2.20 23.75 -0.39
N GLY A 424 1.76 22.63 0.13
CA GLY A 424 1.42 21.42 -0.65
C GLY A 424 0.31 21.69 -1.65
N GLN A 425 0.43 21.07 -2.81
CA GLN A 425 -0.50 21.22 -3.93
C GLN A 425 -0.90 19.86 -4.48
N MET A 426 -2.06 19.80 -5.13
CA MET A 426 -2.40 18.70 -6.01
C MET A 426 -1.50 18.76 -7.24
N LEU A 427 -0.89 17.63 -7.58
CA LEU A 427 -0.05 17.49 -8.77
C LEU A 427 -0.84 16.74 -9.84
N PRO A 428 -1.39 17.44 -10.84
CA PRO A 428 -2.02 16.79 -11.98
C PRO A 428 -0.94 16.20 -12.91
N ASN A 429 -1.36 15.33 -13.80
CA ASN A 429 -0.53 14.78 -14.87
C ASN A 429 -0.02 15.84 -15.86
#